data_bcae89d9e7d5050d6d703d0a992e4571
#
_entry.id   bcae89d9e7d5050d6d703d0a992e4571
#
_cell.length_a   1.000
_cell.length_b   1.000
_cell.length_c   1.000
_cell.angle_alpha   90.00
_cell.angle_beta   90.00
_cell.angle_gamma   90.00
#
_symmetry.space_group_name_H-M   'P 1'
#
loop_
_entity.id
_entity.type
_entity.pdbx_description
1 polymer ?
#
loop_
_entity_poly.entity_id
_entity_poly.type
_entity_poly.pdbx_seq_one_letter_code
_entity_poly.pdbx_strand_id
1 'polypeptide(L)'
;DSRSLTCELGSGPVFVAMCGANHDSHAFVAQMYARGVRAFMVERPLEALPECGYVVVENAIAALQCLAAYHRAQFRGTVVGITGSNGKTVIKEWIAEELPAGMKCYRSPKSYNSQLGVPLSVLMLEGDEELAIFEAGISKPGEMERLERIIRPDVVVFTSIGDAHQENFLNLEQKCDEKMVLAHRAETIVYHSYYEPLGRMIASRFAGRKLCDAASCPEVPETLIGNEASRRNARIVEAFCAAMGYPAPSFTEAPEVAMRLEVKDGINDSVLINDAYNLDLNSLALALDYLHNVALSRRRTLVLSDIAQSGLTDDELYGRVAGMVARAGVDTLVGIGPKLKRYAALFGCDREFYASTDECIARIGRRAVAGRAVLLKGAREYRFEKLAHALARKSHTTVLEVDLDAMIHNLNYFRA
;
A
#
# COMPACT_ATOMS: atom_id res chain seq x y z
N ASP A 1 14.31 -9.69 3.28
CA ASP A 1 13.41 -10.33 2.31
C ASP A 1 14.24 -11.17 1.34
N SER A 2 14.01 -12.50 1.32
CA SER A 2 14.72 -13.44 0.43
C SER A 2 14.50 -13.14 -1.06
N ARG A 3 13.49 -12.36 -1.41
CA ARG A 3 13.20 -11.91 -2.78
C ARG A 3 14.13 -10.81 -3.27
N SER A 4 14.78 -10.07 -2.37
CA SER A 4 15.80 -9.07 -2.71
C SER A 4 17.18 -9.56 -2.26
N LEU A 5 17.66 -10.62 -2.88
CA LEU A 5 18.99 -11.17 -2.65
C LEU A 5 20.14 -10.20 -2.98
N THR A 6 19.82 -9.02 -3.50
CA THR A 6 20.75 -7.95 -3.86
C THR A 6 20.89 -6.87 -2.78
N CYS A 7 20.12 -6.91 -1.67
CA CYS A 7 20.28 -5.92 -0.62
C CYS A 7 21.64 -6.10 0.08
N GLU A 8 22.28 -4.99 0.40
CA GLU A 8 23.47 -4.99 1.27
C GLU A 8 23.08 -5.52 2.64
N LEU A 9 23.89 -6.42 3.17
CA LEU A 9 23.72 -6.95 4.52
C LEU A 9 24.39 -5.96 5.47
N GLY A 10 23.60 -5.34 6.37
CA GLY A 10 24.12 -4.53 7.45
C GLY A 10 25.00 -5.34 8.42
N SER A 11 25.53 -4.69 9.43
CA SER A 11 26.32 -5.37 10.47
C SER A 11 25.43 -6.29 11.32
N GLY A 12 25.75 -7.59 11.36
CA GLY A 12 25.04 -8.59 12.16
C GLY A 12 23.64 -8.98 11.68
N PRO A 13 23.45 -9.30 10.37
CA PRO A 13 22.15 -9.66 9.85
C PRO A 13 21.66 -10.99 10.45
N VAL A 14 20.37 -11.05 10.78
CA VAL A 14 19.67 -12.28 11.16
C VAL A 14 18.76 -12.72 10.01
N PHE A 15 18.95 -13.95 9.55
CA PHE A 15 18.01 -14.52 8.57
C PHE A 15 16.89 -15.28 9.29
N VAL A 16 15.66 -14.90 9.00
CA VAL A 16 14.47 -15.54 9.56
C VAL A 16 13.90 -16.49 8.53
N ALA A 17 14.07 -17.79 8.73
CA ALA A 17 13.51 -18.83 7.88
C ALA A 17 12.10 -19.17 8.35
N MET A 18 11.14 -19.11 7.41
CA MET A 18 9.71 -19.32 7.66
C MET A 18 9.18 -20.42 6.74
N CYS A 19 8.28 -21.25 7.24
CA CYS A 19 7.54 -22.22 6.48
C CYS A 19 6.13 -21.70 6.16
N GLY A 20 5.81 -21.53 4.91
CA GLY A 20 4.47 -21.15 4.44
C GLY A 20 3.83 -22.26 3.61
N ALA A 21 2.56 -22.14 3.27
CA ALA A 21 1.80 -23.16 2.55
C ALA A 21 2.44 -23.56 1.21
N ASN A 22 3.09 -22.62 0.52
CA ASN A 22 3.66 -22.83 -0.81
C ASN A 22 5.16 -22.54 -0.88
N HIS A 23 5.80 -22.24 0.25
CA HIS A 23 7.19 -21.80 0.25
C HIS A 23 7.87 -22.08 1.58
N ASP A 24 9.05 -22.71 1.54
CA ASP A 24 9.88 -22.97 2.70
C ASP A 24 11.22 -22.26 2.54
N SER A 25 11.41 -21.18 3.28
CA SER A 25 12.63 -20.37 3.21
C SER A 25 13.84 -20.98 3.91
N HIS A 26 13.70 -22.12 4.62
CA HIS A 26 14.84 -22.86 5.16
C HIS A 26 15.79 -23.33 4.05
N ALA A 27 15.28 -23.56 2.84
CA ALA A 27 16.09 -23.90 1.68
C ALA A 27 17.16 -22.82 1.33
N PHE A 28 16.97 -21.58 1.78
CA PHE A 28 17.90 -20.49 1.50
C PHE A 28 18.99 -20.32 2.57
N VAL A 29 19.00 -21.08 3.65
CA VAL A 29 19.97 -20.94 4.75
C VAL A 29 21.42 -21.07 4.26
N ALA A 30 21.72 -22.08 3.46
CA ALA A 30 23.07 -22.26 2.90
C ALA A 30 23.49 -21.10 1.98
N GLN A 31 22.55 -20.57 1.20
CA GLN A 31 22.79 -19.41 0.32
C GLN A 31 23.04 -18.14 1.14
N MET A 32 22.28 -17.92 2.21
CA MET A 32 22.47 -16.76 3.10
C MET A 32 23.78 -16.88 3.90
N TYR A 33 24.17 -18.07 4.31
CA TYR A 33 25.47 -18.33 4.89
C TYR A 33 26.62 -17.96 3.94
N ALA A 34 26.55 -18.38 2.69
CA ALA A 34 27.54 -18.02 1.67
C ALA A 34 27.66 -16.49 1.44
N ARG A 35 26.60 -15.73 1.75
CA ARG A 35 26.58 -14.26 1.71
C ARG A 35 27.04 -13.59 2.99
N GLY A 36 27.49 -14.34 3.98
CA GLY A 36 28.03 -13.80 5.22
C GLY A 36 27.05 -13.75 6.41
N VAL A 37 25.82 -14.21 6.28
CA VAL A 37 24.90 -14.33 7.42
C VAL A 37 25.41 -15.42 8.36
N ARG A 38 25.44 -15.11 9.69
CA ARG A 38 25.89 -16.04 10.73
C ARG A 38 24.87 -16.25 11.85
N ALA A 39 23.74 -15.55 11.80
CA ALA A 39 22.65 -15.70 12.76
C ALA A 39 21.36 -16.08 12.03
N PHE A 40 20.70 -17.13 12.51
CA PHE A 40 19.51 -17.72 11.89
C PHE A 40 18.43 -17.95 12.93
N MET A 41 17.21 -17.51 12.62
CA MET A 41 15.99 -17.95 13.30
C MET A 41 15.30 -18.96 12.41
N VAL A 42 15.04 -20.16 12.92
CA VAL A 42 14.54 -21.30 12.13
C VAL A 42 13.41 -22.02 12.86
N GLU A 43 12.49 -22.67 12.12
CA GLU A 43 11.33 -23.38 12.69
C GLU A 43 11.62 -24.86 12.95
N ARG A 44 12.81 -25.34 12.61
CA ARG A 44 13.28 -26.69 12.88
C ARG A 44 14.79 -26.74 13.01
N PRO A 45 15.34 -27.70 13.77
CA PRO A 45 16.79 -27.91 13.81
C PRO A 45 17.35 -28.15 12.40
N LEU A 46 18.48 -27.52 12.11
CA LEU A 46 19.26 -27.70 10.88
C LEU A 46 20.65 -28.21 11.22
N GLU A 47 21.33 -28.78 10.22
CA GLU A 47 22.76 -29.08 10.35
C GLU A 47 23.53 -27.78 10.63
N ALA A 48 24.38 -27.82 11.66
CA ALA A 48 25.10 -26.64 12.10
C ALA A 48 26.17 -26.24 11.08
N LEU A 49 26.10 -25.00 10.60
CA LEU A 49 27.13 -24.39 9.77
C LEU A 49 28.20 -23.77 10.68
N PRO A 50 29.48 -23.76 10.26
CA PRO A 50 30.57 -23.21 11.05
C PRO A 50 30.31 -21.75 11.48
N GLU A 51 30.61 -21.41 12.71
CA GLU A 51 30.53 -20.05 13.28
C GLU A 51 29.13 -19.43 13.20
N CYS A 52 28.06 -20.25 13.17
CA CYS A 52 26.69 -19.79 13.09
C CYS A 52 25.95 -19.98 14.41
N GLY A 53 25.15 -18.97 14.78
CA GLY A 53 24.16 -19.04 15.83
C GLY A 53 22.77 -19.38 15.28
N TYR A 54 22.05 -20.28 15.96
CA TYR A 54 20.69 -20.67 15.61
C TYR A 54 19.74 -20.44 16.77
N VAL A 55 18.62 -19.82 16.51
CA VAL A 55 17.46 -19.77 17.41
C VAL A 55 16.36 -20.62 16.78
N VAL A 56 16.03 -21.74 17.40
CA VAL A 56 14.94 -22.63 16.95
C VAL A 56 13.64 -22.19 17.65
N VAL A 57 12.61 -21.90 16.86
CA VAL A 57 11.32 -21.44 17.33
C VAL A 57 10.20 -22.29 16.72
N GLU A 58 9.07 -22.41 17.39
CA GLU A 58 7.92 -23.17 16.87
C GLU A 58 7.29 -22.47 15.65
N ASN A 59 7.25 -21.13 15.66
CA ASN A 59 6.71 -20.33 14.58
C ASN A 59 7.50 -19.01 14.44
N ALA A 60 8.17 -18.86 13.33
CA ALA A 60 9.07 -17.74 13.08
C ALA A 60 8.32 -16.39 12.97
N ILE A 61 7.08 -16.40 12.45
CA ILE A 61 6.26 -15.18 12.38
C ILE A 61 5.86 -14.74 13.79
N ALA A 62 5.42 -15.67 14.64
CA ALA A 62 5.07 -15.37 16.03
C ALA A 62 6.29 -14.88 16.83
N ALA A 63 7.45 -15.51 16.64
CA ALA A 63 8.70 -15.08 17.28
C ALA A 63 9.11 -13.67 16.83
N LEU A 64 9.01 -13.37 15.54
CA LEU A 64 9.29 -12.05 14.99
C LEU A 64 8.30 -10.98 15.53
N GLN A 65 7.02 -11.35 15.68
CA GLN A 65 6.00 -10.49 16.28
C GLN A 65 6.31 -10.19 17.76
N CYS A 66 6.75 -11.19 18.53
CA CYS A 66 7.17 -11.01 19.93
C CYS A 66 8.39 -10.11 20.02
N LEU A 67 9.39 -10.30 19.15
CA LEU A 67 10.58 -9.47 19.10
C LEU A 67 10.24 -8.01 18.79
N ALA A 68 9.36 -7.80 17.79
CA ALA A 68 8.90 -6.47 17.42
C ALA A 68 8.09 -5.80 18.55
N ALA A 69 7.22 -6.53 19.24
CA ALA A 69 6.48 -6.01 20.39
C ALA A 69 7.42 -5.61 21.55
N TYR A 70 8.45 -6.38 21.79
CA TYR A 70 9.48 -6.04 22.77
C TYR A 70 10.25 -4.78 22.37
N HIS A 71 10.68 -4.68 21.13
CA HIS A 71 11.35 -3.50 20.59
C HIS A 71 10.47 -2.25 20.68
N ARG A 72 9.19 -2.36 20.25
CA ARG A 72 8.20 -1.28 20.35
C ARG A 72 7.98 -0.79 21.78
N ALA A 73 8.03 -1.68 22.77
CA ALA A 73 7.85 -1.31 24.17
C ALA A 73 8.94 -0.37 24.71
N GLN A 74 10.08 -0.27 24.03
CA GLN A 74 11.18 0.62 24.39
C GLN A 74 11.03 2.01 23.77
N PHE A 75 10.21 2.15 22.72
CA PHE A 75 9.92 3.42 22.05
C PHE A 75 9.10 4.34 22.97
N ARG A 76 9.47 5.62 23.03
CA ARG A 76 8.88 6.62 23.94
C ARG A 76 8.05 7.69 23.22
N GLY A 77 8.22 7.84 21.92
CA GLY A 77 7.43 8.77 21.11
C GLY A 77 5.97 8.34 20.97
N THR A 78 5.17 9.21 20.40
CA THR A 78 3.77 8.93 20.11
C THR A 78 3.63 7.94 18.96
N VAL A 79 2.74 6.96 19.09
CA VAL A 79 2.50 5.96 18.05
C VAL A 79 1.12 6.10 17.45
N VAL A 80 1.08 6.21 16.14
CA VAL A 80 -0.12 6.30 15.31
C VAL A 80 -0.33 4.99 14.58
N GLY A 81 -1.49 4.38 14.75
CA GLY A 81 -1.93 3.22 13.99
C GLY A 81 -2.96 3.64 12.94
N ILE A 82 -2.73 3.32 11.68
CA ILE A 82 -3.65 3.62 10.58
C ILE A 82 -4.28 2.34 10.05
N THR A 83 -5.62 2.25 10.07
CA THR A 83 -6.36 1.11 9.53
C THR A 83 -7.54 1.55 8.68
N GLY A 84 -8.04 0.63 7.86
CA GLY A 84 -9.14 0.82 6.93
C GLY A 84 -8.99 -0.07 5.70
N SER A 85 -9.89 0.04 4.74
CA SER A 85 -9.80 -0.71 3.47
C SER A 85 -8.88 0.02 2.49
N ASN A 86 -9.17 1.28 2.17
CA ASN A 86 -8.41 2.11 1.24
C ASN A 86 -7.91 3.40 1.93
N GLY A 87 -6.91 4.07 1.35
CA GLY A 87 -6.39 5.36 1.83
C GLY A 87 -5.29 5.30 2.88
N LYS A 88 -5.01 4.16 3.52
CA LYS A 88 -4.00 4.03 4.60
C LYS A 88 -2.65 4.65 4.26
N THR A 89 -2.06 4.24 3.15
CA THR A 89 -0.74 4.73 2.72
C THR A 89 -0.79 6.20 2.35
N VAL A 90 -1.85 6.65 1.67
CA VAL A 90 -2.03 8.06 1.31
C VAL A 90 -2.07 8.92 2.56
N ILE A 91 -2.92 8.59 3.53
CA ILE A 91 -3.05 9.32 4.79
C ILE A 91 -1.74 9.28 5.59
N LYS A 92 -1.05 8.15 5.62
CA LYS A 92 0.27 8.02 6.27
C LYS A 92 1.30 8.99 5.69
N GLU A 93 1.42 9.03 4.36
CA GLU A 93 2.37 9.91 3.70
C GLU A 93 1.98 11.38 3.90
N TRP A 94 0.70 11.71 3.75
CA TRP A 94 0.23 13.09 3.94
C TRP A 94 0.40 13.58 5.39
N ILE A 95 0.11 12.73 6.40
CA ILE A 95 0.40 13.10 7.79
C ILE A 95 1.89 13.41 7.94
N ALA A 96 2.78 12.60 7.39
CA ALA A 96 4.21 12.78 7.55
C ALA A 96 4.73 14.06 6.88
N GLU A 97 4.15 14.50 5.76
CA GLU A 97 4.51 15.76 5.09
C GLU A 97 3.99 17.01 5.82
N GLU A 98 2.85 16.89 6.50
CA GLU A 98 2.21 18.02 7.20
C GLU A 98 2.63 18.14 8.69
N LEU A 99 3.66 17.38 9.12
CA LEU A 99 4.20 17.49 10.47
C LEU A 99 4.96 18.80 10.68
N PRO A 100 5.05 19.28 11.93
CA PRO A 100 5.85 20.46 12.27
C PRO A 100 7.31 20.30 11.80
N ALA A 101 7.88 21.39 11.27
CA ALA A 101 9.26 21.40 10.77
C ALA A 101 10.25 20.95 11.84
N GLY A 102 11.12 20.00 11.46
CA GLY A 102 12.14 19.46 12.36
C GLY A 102 11.70 18.31 13.26
N MET A 103 10.41 17.95 13.26
CA MET A 103 9.91 16.79 14.01
C MET A 103 10.42 15.48 13.41
N LYS A 104 11.10 14.66 14.22
CA LYS A 104 11.56 13.35 13.79
C LYS A 104 10.39 12.36 13.74
N CYS A 105 10.08 11.89 12.54
CA CYS A 105 8.99 10.95 12.32
C CYS A 105 9.48 9.68 11.62
N TYR A 106 9.20 8.53 12.22
CA TYR A 106 9.24 7.26 11.53
C TYR A 106 7.89 6.96 10.86
N ARG A 107 7.91 6.45 9.65
CA ARG A 107 6.73 5.92 8.96
C ARG A 107 7.02 4.57 8.34
N SER A 108 6.08 3.63 8.46
CA SER A 108 6.25 2.30 7.88
C SER A 108 6.55 2.38 6.38
N PRO A 109 7.61 1.70 5.89
CA PRO A 109 8.01 1.79 4.49
C PRO A 109 6.95 1.16 3.58
N LYS A 110 6.67 1.77 2.44
CA LYS A 110 5.69 1.26 1.46
C LYS A 110 4.35 0.95 2.14
N SER A 111 3.87 -0.29 2.02
CA SER A 111 2.65 -0.80 2.66
C SER A 111 2.97 -2.01 3.55
N TYR A 112 3.93 -1.85 4.46
CA TYR A 112 4.27 -2.87 5.47
C TYR A 112 3.18 -2.92 6.54
N ASN A 113 2.01 -3.47 6.18
CA ASN A 113 0.79 -3.45 7.00
C ASN A 113 0.26 -4.85 7.36
N SER A 114 0.93 -5.93 6.93
CA SER A 114 0.53 -7.32 7.16
C SER A 114 1.11 -7.89 8.45
N GLN A 115 0.75 -9.15 8.77
CA GLN A 115 1.28 -9.91 9.91
C GLN A 115 2.81 -10.05 9.91
N LEU A 116 3.46 -9.90 8.76
CA LEU A 116 4.91 -9.89 8.59
C LEU A 116 5.44 -8.46 8.41
N GLY A 117 4.73 -7.62 7.66
CA GLY A 117 5.18 -6.27 7.34
C GLY A 117 5.26 -5.36 8.56
N VAL A 118 4.27 -5.43 9.45
CA VAL A 118 4.24 -4.63 10.68
C VAL A 118 5.42 -4.94 11.60
N PRO A 119 5.71 -6.21 11.97
CA PRO A 119 6.90 -6.52 12.76
C PRO A 119 8.20 -6.00 12.15
N LEU A 120 8.39 -6.21 10.85
CA LEU A 120 9.59 -5.72 10.15
C LEU A 120 9.70 -4.19 10.21
N SER A 121 8.57 -3.49 10.06
CA SER A 121 8.52 -2.04 10.15
C SER A 121 8.85 -1.54 11.56
N VAL A 122 8.27 -2.17 12.59
CA VAL A 122 8.53 -1.79 13.99
C VAL A 122 10.00 -1.99 14.37
N LEU A 123 10.64 -3.04 13.88
CA LEU A 123 12.09 -3.30 14.14
C LEU A 123 13.02 -2.29 13.46
N MET A 124 12.50 -1.41 12.60
CA MET A 124 13.26 -0.32 11.99
C MET A 124 13.24 0.99 12.81
N LEU A 125 12.51 1.04 13.94
CA LEU A 125 12.57 2.19 14.84
C LEU A 125 13.96 2.35 15.42
N GLU A 126 14.50 3.56 15.37
CA GLU A 126 15.82 3.89 15.96
C GLU A 126 15.69 4.34 17.41
N GLY A 127 14.50 4.81 17.81
CA GLY A 127 14.16 5.15 19.20
C GLY A 127 14.34 6.61 19.57
N ASP A 128 14.80 7.44 18.64
CA ASP A 128 14.95 8.90 18.80
C ASP A 128 13.85 9.70 18.06
N GLU A 129 12.90 9.00 17.42
CA GLU A 129 11.76 9.63 16.76
C GLU A 129 10.73 10.08 17.80
N GLU A 130 10.07 11.20 17.50
CA GLU A 130 9.01 11.77 18.33
C GLU A 130 7.64 11.17 17.97
N LEU A 131 7.48 10.75 16.70
CA LEU A 131 6.28 10.15 16.15
C LEU A 131 6.62 8.91 15.34
N ALA A 132 5.82 7.85 15.50
CA ALA A 132 5.92 6.66 14.65
C ALA A 132 4.55 6.32 14.07
N ILE A 133 4.47 6.16 12.74
CA ILE A 133 3.22 5.90 12.01
C ILE A 133 3.28 4.50 11.39
N PHE A 134 2.34 3.63 11.80
CA PHE A 134 2.22 2.27 11.30
C PHE A 134 0.89 2.04 10.60
N GLU A 135 0.94 1.40 9.44
CA GLU A 135 -0.27 0.87 8.81
C GLU A 135 -0.61 -0.51 9.39
N ALA A 136 -1.91 -0.76 9.64
CA ALA A 136 -2.42 -2.07 10.04
C ALA A 136 -3.48 -2.54 9.04
N GLY A 137 -3.16 -3.60 8.30
CA GLY A 137 -4.01 -4.25 7.33
C GLY A 137 -4.34 -5.68 7.74
N ILE A 138 -5.59 -6.08 7.55
CA ILE A 138 -6.07 -7.42 7.85
C ILE A 138 -6.81 -8.01 6.65
N SER A 139 -6.71 -9.32 6.54
CA SER A 139 -7.41 -10.12 5.53
C SER A 139 -8.42 -11.09 6.16
N LYS A 140 -8.27 -11.41 7.45
CA LYS A 140 -9.08 -12.40 8.17
C LYS A 140 -9.37 -11.92 9.59
N PRO A 141 -10.46 -12.40 10.22
CA PRO A 141 -10.73 -12.19 11.64
C PRO A 141 -9.58 -12.72 12.53
N GLY A 142 -9.34 -12.06 13.67
CA GLY A 142 -8.29 -12.39 14.64
C GLY A 142 -6.89 -11.88 14.26
N GLU A 143 -6.72 -11.26 13.09
CA GLU A 143 -5.43 -10.71 12.67
C GLU A 143 -5.12 -9.37 13.33
N MET A 144 -6.13 -8.52 13.58
CA MET A 144 -5.90 -7.18 14.13
C MET A 144 -5.42 -7.21 15.57
N GLU A 145 -5.87 -8.18 16.37
CA GLU A 145 -5.40 -8.32 17.74
C GLU A 145 -3.89 -8.53 17.83
N ARG A 146 -3.30 -9.31 16.90
CA ARG A 146 -1.86 -9.52 16.82
C ARG A 146 -1.12 -8.23 16.44
N LEU A 147 -1.66 -7.47 15.49
CA LEU A 147 -1.10 -6.18 15.08
C LEU A 147 -1.20 -5.14 16.19
N GLU A 148 -2.34 -5.09 16.91
CA GLU A 148 -2.53 -4.20 18.05
C GLU A 148 -1.49 -4.45 19.15
N ARG A 149 -1.26 -5.71 19.50
CA ARG A 149 -0.24 -6.09 20.51
C ARG A 149 1.17 -5.63 20.15
N ILE A 150 1.47 -5.53 18.85
CA ILE A 150 2.78 -5.06 18.38
C ILE A 150 2.81 -3.54 18.34
N ILE A 151 1.84 -2.91 17.68
CA ILE A 151 1.83 -1.46 17.43
C ILE A 151 1.53 -0.69 18.71
N ARG A 152 0.52 -1.11 19.49
CA ARG A 152 0.05 -0.45 20.72
C ARG A 152 -0.07 1.06 20.51
N PRO A 153 -0.97 1.49 19.61
CA PRO A 153 -1.05 2.90 19.23
C PRO A 153 -1.67 3.77 20.31
N ASP A 154 -1.17 4.99 20.44
CA ASP A 154 -1.73 6.05 21.27
C ASP A 154 -2.87 6.77 20.53
N VAL A 155 -2.71 6.89 19.21
CA VAL A 155 -3.68 7.48 18.28
C VAL A 155 -4.03 6.48 17.19
N VAL A 156 -5.30 6.31 16.90
CA VAL A 156 -5.75 5.49 15.76
C VAL A 156 -6.47 6.33 14.73
N VAL A 157 -6.07 6.18 13.48
CA VAL A 157 -6.71 6.82 12.34
C VAL A 157 -7.44 5.78 11.52
N PHE A 158 -8.76 5.90 11.44
CA PHE A 158 -9.59 5.07 10.56
C PHE A 158 -9.78 5.74 9.22
N THR A 159 -9.42 5.03 8.16
CA THR A 159 -9.64 5.46 6.78
C THR A 159 -10.97 4.89 6.24
N SER A 160 -11.17 4.88 4.93
CA SER A 160 -12.39 4.32 4.34
C SER A 160 -12.57 2.83 4.65
N ILE A 161 -13.81 2.40 4.79
CA ILE A 161 -14.22 1.00 4.85
C ILE A 161 -14.91 0.64 3.54
N GLY A 162 -14.56 -0.51 2.97
CA GLY A 162 -15.12 -1.00 1.72
C GLY A 162 -14.90 -2.50 1.53
N ASP A 163 -15.18 -3.00 0.33
CA ASP A 163 -15.31 -4.44 0.02
C ASP A 163 -13.97 -5.21 -0.07
N ALA A 164 -12.81 -4.56 0.08
CA ALA A 164 -11.52 -5.24 0.05
C ALA A 164 -11.47 -6.38 1.09
N HIS A 165 -11.15 -7.62 0.64
CA HIS A 165 -11.13 -8.84 1.48
C HIS A 165 -12.47 -9.20 2.13
N GLN A 166 -13.61 -8.74 1.60
CA GLN A 166 -14.92 -8.97 2.18
C GLN A 166 -15.30 -10.46 2.27
N GLU A 167 -14.77 -11.29 1.38
CA GLU A 167 -15.01 -12.75 1.36
C GLU A 167 -14.63 -13.47 2.67
N ASN A 168 -13.71 -12.90 3.45
CA ASN A 168 -13.24 -13.46 4.70
C ASN A 168 -14.02 -12.96 5.93
N PHE A 169 -15.03 -12.10 5.72
CA PHE A 169 -15.86 -11.51 6.77
C PHE A 169 -17.33 -11.75 6.47
N LEU A 170 -18.11 -12.05 7.50
CA LEU A 170 -19.56 -12.31 7.35
C LEU A 170 -20.31 -11.11 6.79
N ASN A 171 -19.94 -9.92 7.23
CA ASN A 171 -20.53 -8.66 6.81
C ASN A 171 -19.57 -7.49 7.09
N LEU A 172 -19.99 -6.29 6.69
CA LEU A 172 -19.20 -5.07 6.87
C LEU A 172 -19.06 -4.69 8.36
N GLU A 173 -20.06 -4.97 9.19
CA GLU A 173 -20.01 -4.69 10.62
C GLU A 173 -18.95 -5.53 11.32
N GLN A 174 -18.89 -6.83 11.06
CA GLN A 174 -17.82 -7.69 11.59
C GLN A 174 -16.43 -7.19 11.18
N LYS A 175 -16.30 -6.73 9.95
CA LYS A 175 -15.03 -6.16 9.45
C LYS A 175 -14.66 -4.86 10.16
N CYS A 176 -15.64 -4.01 10.45
CA CYS A 176 -15.45 -2.82 11.28
C CYS A 176 -15.04 -3.20 12.70
N ASP A 177 -15.75 -4.16 13.33
CA ASP A 177 -15.41 -4.66 14.65
C ASP A 177 -13.97 -5.14 14.74
N GLU A 178 -13.55 -5.94 13.78
CA GLU A 178 -12.17 -6.44 13.72
C GLU A 178 -11.16 -5.30 13.59
N LYS A 179 -11.41 -4.31 12.72
CA LYS A 179 -10.51 -3.16 12.56
C LYS A 179 -10.47 -2.27 13.79
N MET A 180 -11.59 -2.13 14.51
CA MET A 180 -11.68 -1.35 15.74
C MET A 180 -10.85 -1.94 16.89
N VAL A 181 -10.46 -3.21 16.82
CA VAL A 181 -9.53 -3.83 17.79
C VAL A 181 -8.22 -3.04 17.89
N LEU A 182 -7.74 -2.44 16.79
CA LEU A 182 -6.53 -1.61 16.80
C LEU A 182 -6.64 -0.44 17.80
N ALA A 183 -7.85 0.08 18.04
CA ALA A 183 -8.09 1.21 18.92
C ALA A 183 -8.35 0.81 20.40
N HIS A 184 -8.19 -0.46 20.78
CA HIS A 184 -8.52 -0.90 22.14
C HIS A 184 -7.82 -0.10 23.25
N ARG A 185 -6.60 0.36 23.00
CA ARG A 185 -5.78 1.13 23.97
C ARG A 185 -5.62 2.60 23.60
N ALA A 186 -5.96 2.96 22.38
CA ALA A 186 -5.74 4.33 21.89
C ALA A 186 -6.57 5.34 22.68
N GLU A 187 -5.99 6.45 23.05
CA GLU A 187 -6.67 7.55 23.74
C GLU A 187 -7.40 8.46 22.75
N THR A 188 -6.83 8.63 21.56
CA THR A 188 -7.37 9.50 20.50
C THR A 188 -7.73 8.66 19.27
N ILE A 189 -8.93 8.89 18.74
CA ILE A 189 -9.45 8.19 17.56
C ILE A 189 -9.89 9.22 16.53
N VAL A 190 -9.26 9.18 15.35
CA VAL A 190 -9.59 10.00 14.19
C VAL A 190 -10.34 9.15 13.20
N TYR A 191 -11.47 9.60 12.73
CA TYR A 191 -12.33 8.88 11.78
C TYR A 191 -13.16 9.84 10.95
N HIS A 192 -13.88 9.34 9.97
CA HIS A 192 -14.84 10.15 9.20
C HIS A 192 -16.21 9.46 9.24
N SER A 193 -17.20 10.14 9.83
CA SER A 193 -18.56 9.59 10.02
C SER A 193 -19.31 9.29 8.73
N TYR A 194 -18.84 9.79 7.58
CA TYR A 194 -19.36 9.41 6.27
C TYR A 194 -19.27 7.88 5.99
N TYR A 195 -18.26 7.21 6.56
CA TYR A 195 -18.05 5.78 6.33
C TYR A 195 -18.89 4.94 7.28
N GLU A 196 -20.12 4.65 6.90
CA GLU A 196 -21.03 3.76 7.64
C GLU A 196 -20.75 2.26 7.30
N PRO A 197 -20.91 1.34 8.27
CA PRO A 197 -21.36 1.57 9.66
C PRO A 197 -20.23 1.99 10.63
N LEU A 198 -19.00 2.16 10.16
CA LEU A 198 -17.83 2.41 11.00
C LEU A 198 -18.00 3.65 11.90
N GLY A 199 -18.44 4.78 11.35
CA GLY A 199 -18.58 6.03 12.09
C GLY A 199 -19.51 5.87 13.30
N ARG A 200 -20.68 5.28 13.10
CA ARG A 200 -21.65 4.99 14.15
C ARG A 200 -21.09 4.03 15.21
N MET A 201 -20.39 2.99 14.78
CA MET A 201 -19.81 1.99 15.69
C MET A 201 -18.69 2.59 16.54
N ILE A 202 -17.81 3.45 15.97
CA ILE A 202 -16.78 4.17 16.71
C ILE A 202 -17.40 5.08 17.76
N ALA A 203 -18.36 5.92 17.36
CA ALA A 203 -19.03 6.86 18.26
C ALA A 203 -19.70 6.15 19.46
N SER A 204 -20.29 4.96 19.23
CA SER A 204 -20.90 4.16 20.28
C SER A 204 -19.87 3.47 21.18
N ARG A 205 -18.88 2.80 20.58
CA ARG A 205 -17.93 1.94 21.34
C ARG A 205 -16.92 2.73 22.15
N PHE A 206 -16.50 3.89 21.65
CA PHE A 206 -15.42 4.69 22.22
C PHE A 206 -15.88 6.06 22.76
N ALA A 207 -17.15 6.17 23.15
CA ALA A 207 -17.75 7.45 23.63
C ALA A 207 -16.99 8.11 24.78
N GLY A 208 -16.20 7.35 25.56
CA GLY A 208 -15.39 7.90 26.66
C GLY A 208 -13.98 8.38 26.25
N ARG A 209 -13.63 8.37 24.95
CA ARG A 209 -12.30 8.72 24.45
C ARG A 209 -12.35 10.02 23.64
N LYS A 210 -11.17 10.56 23.29
CA LYS A 210 -11.08 11.70 22.40
C LYS A 210 -11.42 11.25 20.97
N LEU A 211 -12.64 11.55 20.51
CA LEU A 211 -13.12 11.25 19.17
C LEU A 211 -13.00 12.51 18.30
N CYS A 212 -12.32 12.38 17.17
CA CYS A 212 -12.09 13.44 16.19
C CYS A 212 -12.72 13.05 14.87
N ASP A 213 -13.95 13.53 14.62
CA ASP A 213 -14.67 13.27 13.39
C ASP A 213 -14.26 14.26 12.29
N ALA A 214 -13.64 13.77 11.26
CA ALA A 214 -13.20 14.54 10.10
C ALA A 214 -14.38 15.20 9.33
N ALA A 215 -15.61 14.72 9.52
CA ALA A 215 -16.79 15.39 8.98
C ALA A 215 -17.03 16.78 9.57
N SER A 216 -16.47 17.06 10.73
CA SER A 216 -16.51 18.38 11.39
C SER A 216 -15.43 19.34 10.93
N CYS A 217 -14.44 18.87 10.18
CA CYS A 217 -13.39 19.74 9.62
C CYS A 217 -13.91 20.52 8.40
N PRO A 218 -13.31 21.68 8.08
CA PRO A 218 -13.63 22.43 6.87
C PRO A 218 -13.53 21.57 5.60
N GLU A 219 -14.29 21.94 4.58
CA GLU A 219 -14.17 21.28 3.28
C GLU A 219 -12.89 21.72 2.57
N VAL A 220 -12.12 20.74 2.09
CA VAL A 220 -10.94 21.00 1.27
C VAL A 220 -11.38 21.41 -0.14
N PRO A 221 -10.95 22.58 -0.64
CA PRO A 221 -11.35 23.07 -1.96
C PRO A 221 -11.01 22.12 -3.09
N GLU A 222 -11.91 21.97 -4.05
CA GLU A 222 -11.69 21.13 -5.24
C GLU A 222 -10.51 21.60 -6.09
N THR A 223 -10.21 22.90 -6.06
CA THR A 223 -9.03 23.50 -6.71
C THR A 223 -7.71 23.04 -6.10
N LEU A 224 -7.72 22.59 -4.84
CA LEU A 224 -6.55 22.10 -4.14
C LEU A 224 -6.42 20.56 -4.29
N ILE A 225 -7.55 19.84 -4.15
CA ILE A 225 -7.60 18.37 -4.27
C ILE A 225 -8.81 17.99 -5.14
N GLY A 226 -8.54 17.54 -6.36
CA GLY A 226 -9.55 17.40 -7.41
C GLY A 226 -10.57 16.27 -7.24
N ASN A 227 -10.31 15.23 -6.40
CA ASN A 227 -11.24 14.12 -6.26
C ASN A 227 -11.80 14.01 -4.84
N GLU A 228 -13.06 13.60 -4.75
CA GLU A 228 -13.81 13.52 -3.50
C GLU A 228 -13.20 12.58 -2.46
N ALA A 229 -12.65 11.44 -2.89
CA ALA A 229 -12.00 10.49 -1.98
C ALA A 229 -10.73 11.07 -1.36
N SER A 230 -9.93 11.77 -2.16
CA SER A 230 -8.74 12.47 -1.68
C SER A 230 -9.10 13.64 -0.77
N ARG A 231 -10.17 14.38 -1.07
CA ARG A 231 -10.68 15.43 -0.14
C ARG A 231 -11.10 14.85 1.20
N ARG A 232 -11.76 13.68 1.22
CA ARG A 232 -12.07 12.99 2.49
C ARG A 232 -10.82 12.53 3.23
N ASN A 233 -9.81 12.01 2.52
CA ASN A 233 -8.53 11.67 3.12
C ASN A 233 -7.84 12.92 3.71
N ALA A 234 -7.88 14.06 3.01
CA ALA A 234 -7.32 15.32 3.49
C ALA A 234 -8.03 15.82 4.76
N ARG A 235 -9.36 15.72 4.84
CA ARG A 235 -10.11 16.03 6.07
C ARG A 235 -9.72 15.12 7.24
N ILE A 236 -9.40 13.85 6.99
CA ILE A 236 -8.88 12.94 8.03
C ILE A 236 -7.50 13.41 8.51
N VAL A 237 -6.63 13.85 7.59
CA VAL A 237 -5.31 14.42 7.96
C VAL A 237 -5.49 15.72 8.75
N GLU A 238 -6.40 16.59 8.35
CA GLU A 238 -6.73 17.82 9.09
C GLU A 238 -7.25 17.52 10.51
N ALA A 239 -8.18 16.56 10.64
CA ALA A 239 -8.67 16.11 11.94
C ALA A 239 -7.54 15.53 12.82
N PHE A 240 -6.60 14.82 12.22
CA PHE A 240 -5.41 14.32 12.91
C PHE A 240 -4.53 15.47 13.39
N CYS A 241 -4.17 16.43 12.53
CA CYS A 241 -3.35 17.58 12.91
C CYS A 241 -4.01 18.38 14.04
N ALA A 242 -5.31 18.65 13.93
CA ALA A 242 -6.07 19.32 14.98
C ALA A 242 -6.09 18.53 16.30
N ALA A 243 -6.24 17.21 16.22
CA ALA A 243 -6.21 16.33 17.39
C ALA A 243 -4.86 16.34 18.11
N MET A 244 -3.76 16.45 17.35
CA MET A 244 -2.40 16.50 17.88
C MET A 244 -1.94 17.90 18.27
N GLY A 245 -2.73 18.94 17.97
CA GLY A 245 -2.33 20.33 18.18
C GLY A 245 -1.27 20.82 17.19
N TYR A 246 -1.17 20.18 16.03
CA TYR A 246 -0.28 20.59 14.96
C TYR A 246 -0.91 21.69 14.09
N PRO A 247 -0.11 22.44 13.31
CA PRO A 247 -0.62 23.41 12.36
C PRO A 247 -1.63 22.79 11.40
N ALA A 248 -2.56 23.59 10.89
CA ALA A 248 -3.47 23.15 9.83
C ALA A 248 -2.66 22.75 8.58
N PRO A 249 -2.97 21.62 7.94
CA PRO A 249 -2.25 21.15 6.77
C PRO A 249 -2.46 22.08 5.58
N SER A 250 -1.42 22.29 4.79
CA SER A 250 -1.46 23.18 3.62
C SER A 250 -1.86 22.46 2.34
N PHE A 251 -1.54 21.17 2.23
CA PHE A 251 -1.70 20.30 1.05
C PHE A 251 -1.10 20.88 -0.24
N THR A 252 -0.20 21.86 -0.14
CA THR A 252 0.42 22.52 -1.30
C THR A 252 1.35 21.60 -2.08
N GLU A 253 1.90 20.61 -1.41
CA GLU A 253 2.79 19.57 -1.97
C GLU A 253 2.31 18.19 -1.53
N ALA A 254 1.01 17.90 -1.73
CA ALA A 254 0.50 16.58 -1.42
C ALA A 254 1.30 15.51 -2.21
N PRO A 255 2.07 14.64 -1.53
CA PRO A 255 2.97 13.73 -2.21
C PRO A 255 2.21 12.79 -3.12
N GLU A 256 2.67 12.64 -4.36
CA GLU A 256 2.21 11.59 -5.24
C GLU A 256 2.60 10.24 -4.63
N VAL A 257 1.62 9.52 -4.11
CA VAL A 257 1.86 8.17 -3.61
C VAL A 257 1.99 7.24 -4.81
N ALA A 258 3.21 6.79 -5.07
CA ALA A 258 3.52 5.92 -6.20
C ALA A 258 2.50 4.77 -6.32
N MET A 259 2.00 4.52 -7.54
CA MET A 259 1.00 3.52 -7.89
C MET A 259 -0.40 3.72 -7.25
N ARG A 260 -0.73 4.95 -6.79
CA ARG A 260 -2.05 5.29 -6.24
C ARG A 260 -2.55 6.59 -6.85
N LEU A 261 -3.29 6.48 -7.97
CA LEU A 261 -3.74 7.61 -8.80
C LEU A 261 -2.60 8.53 -9.26
N GLU A 262 -1.39 7.96 -9.42
CA GLU A 262 -0.21 8.66 -9.92
C GLU A 262 -0.41 9.04 -11.38
N VAL A 263 -0.30 10.32 -11.72
CA VAL A 263 -0.47 10.82 -13.09
C VAL A 263 0.89 11.07 -13.73
N LYS A 264 1.13 10.47 -14.89
CA LYS A 264 2.38 10.62 -15.66
C LYS A 264 2.08 10.85 -17.14
N ASP A 265 3.01 11.50 -17.80
CA ASP A 265 3.02 11.48 -19.27
C ASP A 265 3.28 10.06 -19.77
N GLY A 266 2.39 9.59 -20.62
CA GLY A 266 2.54 8.30 -21.28
C GLY A 266 3.13 8.43 -22.69
N ILE A 267 3.43 7.27 -23.27
CA ILE A 267 3.85 7.20 -24.69
C ILE A 267 2.72 7.67 -25.62
N ASN A 268 3.06 8.12 -26.81
CA ASN A 268 2.13 8.52 -27.86
C ASN A 268 1.09 9.60 -27.40
N ASP A 269 1.55 10.61 -26.67
CA ASP A 269 0.72 11.71 -26.15
C ASP A 269 -0.45 11.23 -25.25
N SER A 270 -0.27 10.14 -24.53
CA SER A 270 -1.24 9.70 -23.53
C SER A 270 -0.98 10.31 -22.16
N VAL A 271 -2.03 10.42 -21.36
CA VAL A 271 -1.95 10.68 -19.92
C VAL A 271 -2.18 9.36 -19.20
N LEU A 272 -1.20 8.91 -18.44
CA LEU A 272 -1.22 7.65 -17.74
C LEU A 272 -1.58 7.88 -16.26
N ILE A 273 -2.65 7.25 -15.81
CA ILE A 273 -3.09 7.23 -14.41
C ILE A 273 -2.76 5.85 -13.86
N ASN A 274 -1.77 5.78 -12.97
CA ASN A 274 -1.34 4.53 -12.38
C ASN A 274 -1.95 4.33 -10.99
N ASP A 275 -2.93 3.42 -10.89
CA ASP A 275 -3.56 3.00 -9.64
C ASP A 275 -3.56 1.46 -9.51
N ALA A 276 -2.41 0.87 -9.74
CA ALA A 276 -2.23 -0.57 -9.90
C ALA A 276 -1.86 -1.32 -8.61
N TYR A 277 -2.09 -0.74 -7.44
CA TYR A 277 -1.69 -1.36 -6.19
C TYR A 277 -2.78 -2.24 -5.56
N ASN A 278 -4.03 -1.79 -5.59
CA ASN A 278 -5.20 -2.46 -5.02
C ASN A 278 -6.33 -2.47 -6.04
N LEU A 279 -7.09 -3.57 -6.09
CA LEU A 279 -8.26 -3.67 -6.94
C LEU A 279 -9.44 -4.29 -6.19
N ASP A 280 -10.40 -3.45 -5.84
CA ASP A 280 -11.72 -3.77 -5.33
C ASP A 280 -12.75 -2.81 -5.96
N LEU A 281 -14.06 -3.08 -5.79
CA LEU A 281 -15.11 -2.28 -6.44
C LEU A 281 -15.07 -0.80 -6.02
N ASN A 282 -14.81 -0.51 -4.74
CA ASN A 282 -14.78 0.87 -4.27
C ASN A 282 -13.57 1.62 -4.81
N SER A 283 -12.37 1.00 -4.77
CA SER A 283 -11.17 1.59 -5.34
C SER A 283 -11.26 1.76 -6.85
N LEU A 284 -11.98 0.85 -7.54
CA LEU A 284 -12.25 0.99 -8.97
C LEU A 284 -13.19 2.17 -9.24
N ALA A 285 -14.27 2.33 -8.45
CA ALA A 285 -15.17 3.48 -8.59
C ALA A 285 -14.41 4.80 -8.48
N LEU A 286 -13.60 4.96 -7.44
CA LEU A 286 -12.80 6.15 -7.20
C LEU A 286 -11.81 6.44 -8.34
N ALA A 287 -11.16 5.40 -8.86
CA ALA A 287 -10.22 5.53 -9.95
C ALA A 287 -10.92 5.91 -11.28
N LEU A 288 -12.13 5.40 -11.51
CA LEU A 288 -12.95 5.76 -12.67
C LEU A 288 -13.46 7.21 -12.60
N ASP A 289 -13.88 7.67 -11.41
CA ASP A 289 -14.25 9.08 -11.21
C ASP A 289 -13.04 10.00 -11.43
N TYR A 290 -11.87 9.59 -10.96
CA TYR A 290 -10.63 10.33 -11.21
C TYR A 290 -10.26 10.35 -12.70
N LEU A 291 -10.38 9.22 -13.40
CA LEU A 291 -10.19 9.15 -14.85
C LEU A 291 -11.11 10.13 -15.58
N HIS A 292 -12.36 10.24 -15.14
CA HIS A 292 -13.32 11.17 -15.73
C HIS A 292 -12.83 12.63 -15.62
N ASN A 293 -12.32 13.01 -14.46
CA ASN A 293 -11.85 14.39 -14.19
C ASN A 293 -10.54 14.71 -14.91
N VAL A 294 -9.59 13.76 -14.96
CA VAL A 294 -8.28 13.95 -15.62
C VAL A 294 -8.37 13.90 -17.13
N ALA A 295 -9.31 13.12 -17.67
CA ALA A 295 -9.42 12.91 -19.12
C ALA A 295 -9.75 14.19 -19.88
N LEU A 296 -10.44 15.17 -19.26
CA LEU A 296 -10.95 16.38 -19.93
C LEU A 296 -11.65 16.02 -21.25
N SER A 297 -11.04 16.39 -22.38
CA SER A 297 -11.54 16.08 -23.73
C SER A 297 -10.93 14.82 -24.36
N ARG A 298 -10.03 14.12 -23.66
CA ARG A 298 -9.39 12.90 -24.17
C ARG A 298 -10.32 11.70 -24.07
N ARG A 299 -10.21 10.78 -25.02
CA ARG A 299 -10.88 9.48 -24.92
C ARG A 299 -10.27 8.68 -23.75
N ARG A 300 -11.10 7.85 -23.11
CA ARG A 300 -10.77 7.12 -21.89
C ARG A 300 -10.48 5.66 -22.17
N THR A 301 -9.33 5.19 -21.74
CA THR A 301 -8.99 3.77 -21.75
C THR A 301 -8.84 3.27 -20.31
N LEU A 302 -9.50 2.18 -19.98
CA LEU A 302 -9.30 1.45 -18.74
C LEU A 302 -8.53 0.17 -19.04
N VAL A 303 -7.38 -0.01 -18.41
CA VAL A 303 -6.67 -1.29 -18.34
C VAL A 303 -6.97 -1.93 -17.00
N LEU A 304 -7.68 -3.05 -17.00
CA LEU A 304 -8.22 -3.70 -15.81
C LEU A 304 -7.77 -5.17 -15.74
N SER A 305 -7.31 -5.64 -14.58
CA SER A 305 -7.10 -7.07 -14.34
C SER A 305 -8.35 -7.74 -13.78
N ASP A 306 -8.35 -9.08 -13.71
CA ASP A 306 -9.35 -9.80 -12.93
C ASP A 306 -9.36 -9.29 -11.48
N ILE A 307 -10.56 -9.24 -10.89
CA ILE A 307 -10.76 -8.84 -9.50
C ILE A 307 -10.83 -10.10 -8.64
N ALA A 308 -9.99 -10.16 -7.62
CA ALA A 308 -9.99 -11.21 -6.62
C ALA A 308 -10.65 -10.73 -5.33
N GLN A 309 -11.11 -11.68 -4.51
CA GLN A 309 -11.49 -11.43 -3.11
C GLN A 309 -12.63 -10.41 -2.90
N SER A 310 -13.66 -10.43 -3.77
CA SER A 310 -14.79 -9.50 -3.67
C SER A 310 -15.91 -9.96 -2.73
N GLY A 311 -15.97 -11.26 -2.39
CA GLY A 311 -17.11 -11.86 -1.66
C GLY A 311 -18.40 -11.97 -2.47
N LEU A 312 -18.38 -11.59 -3.75
CA LEU A 312 -19.50 -11.70 -4.69
C LEU A 312 -19.31 -12.88 -5.64
N THR A 313 -20.40 -13.37 -6.21
CA THR A 313 -20.29 -14.28 -7.37
C THR A 313 -19.68 -13.54 -8.56
N ASP A 314 -19.01 -14.27 -9.46
CA ASP A 314 -18.39 -13.64 -10.62
C ASP A 314 -19.46 -12.92 -11.50
N ASP A 315 -20.68 -13.43 -11.61
CA ASP A 315 -21.77 -12.80 -12.36
C ASP A 315 -22.18 -11.43 -11.76
N GLU A 316 -22.35 -11.37 -10.44
CA GLU A 316 -22.68 -10.13 -9.73
C GLU A 316 -21.52 -9.14 -9.81
N LEU A 317 -20.29 -9.61 -9.60
CA LEU A 317 -19.08 -8.78 -9.63
C LEU A 317 -18.91 -8.10 -10.99
N TYR A 318 -18.85 -8.90 -12.06
CA TYR A 318 -18.60 -8.35 -13.39
C TYR A 318 -19.80 -7.60 -13.95
N GLY A 319 -21.02 -7.91 -13.51
CA GLY A 319 -22.21 -7.08 -13.78
C GLY A 319 -22.08 -5.67 -13.20
N ARG A 320 -21.63 -5.55 -11.93
CA ARG A 320 -21.35 -4.26 -11.29
C ARG A 320 -20.20 -3.52 -11.96
N VAL A 321 -19.11 -4.22 -12.28
CA VAL A 321 -17.96 -3.64 -12.99
C VAL A 321 -18.36 -3.07 -14.34
N ALA A 322 -19.15 -3.80 -15.13
CA ALA A 322 -19.64 -3.33 -16.42
C ALA A 322 -20.51 -2.07 -16.28
N GLY A 323 -21.37 -2.03 -15.27
CA GLY A 323 -22.18 -0.84 -14.96
C GLY A 323 -21.31 0.37 -14.56
N MET A 324 -20.23 0.17 -13.80
CA MET A 324 -19.28 1.23 -13.42
C MET A 324 -18.51 1.76 -14.63
N VAL A 325 -18.00 0.87 -15.48
CA VAL A 325 -17.28 1.19 -16.72
C VAL A 325 -18.14 2.01 -17.66
N ALA A 326 -19.42 1.62 -17.82
CA ALA A 326 -20.39 2.33 -18.65
C ALA A 326 -20.68 3.74 -18.12
N ARG A 327 -20.95 3.87 -16.80
CA ARG A 327 -21.21 5.20 -16.17
C ARG A 327 -20.01 6.13 -16.26
N ALA A 328 -18.80 5.61 -16.16
CA ALA A 328 -17.57 6.40 -16.29
C ALA A 328 -17.28 6.84 -17.74
N GLY A 329 -18.05 6.36 -18.71
CA GLY A 329 -17.87 6.68 -20.13
C GLY A 329 -16.53 6.21 -20.66
N VAL A 330 -16.09 5.01 -20.28
CA VAL A 330 -14.87 4.40 -20.80
C VAL A 330 -15.08 4.02 -22.26
N ASP A 331 -14.22 4.53 -23.15
CA ASP A 331 -14.29 4.25 -24.59
C ASP A 331 -13.68 2.90 -24.96
N THR A 332 -12.63 2.50 -24.25
CA THR A 332 -11.91 1.24 -24.51
C THR A 332 -11.55 0.54 -23.20
N LEU A 333 -11.91 -0.73 -23.10
CA LEU A 333 -11.50 -1.62 -22.01
C LEU A 333 -10.40 -2.57 -22.51
N VAL A 334 -9.28 -2.57 -21.85
CA VAL A 334 -8.22 -3.57 -22.00
C VAL A 334 -8.25 -4.48 -20.79
N GLY A 335 -8.78 -5.68 -20.94
CA GLY A 335 -8.92 -6.67 -19.86
C GLY A 335 -7.73 -7.62 -19.80
N ILE A 336 -7.20 -7.88 -18.60
CA ILE A 336 -6.12 -8.85 -18.38
C ILE A 336 -6.60 -9.91 -17.40
N GLY A 337 -6.73 -11.13 -17.90
CA GLY A 337 -7.15 -12.29 -17.11
C GLY A 337 -8.33 -13.05 -17.71
N PRO A 338 -8.51 -14.31 -17.32
CA PRO A 338 -9.51 -15.21 -17.90
C PRO A 338 -10.96 -14.84 -17.51
N LYS A 339 -11.18 -14.27 -16.33
CA LYS A 339 -12.51 -13.90 -15.85
C LYS A 339 -13.07 -12.72 -16.63
N LEU A 340 -12.34 -11.61 -16.76
CA LEU A 340 -12.75 -10.47 -17.57
C LEU A 340 -13.07 -10.87 -19.02
N LYS A 341 -12.24 -11.74 -19.61
CA LYS A 341 -12.48 -12.26 -20.96
C LYS A 341 -13.78 -13.06 -21.04
N ARG A 342 -14.09 -13.88 -20.03
CA ARG A 342 -15.33 -14.67 -19.96
C ARG A 342 -16.57 -13.78 -19.95
N TYR A 343 -16.50 -12.63 -19.27
CA TYR A 343 -17.59 -11.68 -19.14
C TYR A 343 -17.55 -10.53 -20.17
N ALA A 344 -16.75 -10.67 -21.22
CA ALA A 344 -16.56 -9.65 -22.26
C ALA A 344 -17.86 -9.08 -22.84
N ALA A 345 -18.91 -9.89 -22.96
CA ALA A 345 -20.21 -9.49 -23.50
C ALA A 345 -20.96 -8.43 -22.68
N LEU A 346 -20.63 -8.28 -21.39
CA LEU A 346 -21.25 -7.30 -20.50
C LEU A 346 -20.77 -5.86 -20.78
N PHE A 347 -19.61 -5.69 -21.42
CA PHE A 347 -19.02 -4.38 -21.66
C PHE A 347 -19.42 -3.83 -23.02
N GLY A 348 -20.10 -2.68 -23.05
CA GLY A 348 -20.61 -2.04 -24.27
C GLY A 348 -19.60 -1.14 -25.01
N CYS A 349 -18.36 -1.03 -24.53
CA CYS A 349 -17.29 -0.24 -25.16
C CYS A 349 -16.38 -1.09 -26.06
N ASP A 350 -15.47 -0.44 -26.80
CA ASP A 350 -14.37 -1.14 -27.50
C ASP A 350 -13.56 -1.96 -26.48
N ARG A 351 -13.11 -3.16 -26.83
CA ARG A 351 -12.48 -4.06 -25.86
C ARG A 351 -11.42 -4.96 -26.46
N GLU A 352 -10.36 -5.15 -25.72
CA GLU A 352 -9.26 -6.08 -26.01
C GLU A 352 -8.98 -6.92 -24.75
N PHE A 353 -8.64 -8.20 -24.90
CA PHE A 353 -8.37 -9.09 -23.76
C PHE A 353 -7.07 -9.86 -23.95
N TYR A 354 -6.28 -9.92 -22.87
CA TYR A 354 -5.00 -10.60 -22.81
C TYR A 354 -4.96 -11.59 -21.63
N ALA A 355 -4.20 -12.66 -21.77
CA ALA A 355 -4.06 -13.66 -20.71
C ALA A 355 -3.12 -13.18 -19.58
N SER A 356 -2.16 -12.31 -19.90
CA SER A 356 -1.17 -11.81 -18.95
C SER A 356 -0.76 -10.36 -19.25
N THR A 357 -0.14 -9.72 -18.26
CA THR A 357 0.45 -8.39 -18.40
C THR A 357 1.57 -8.37 -19.46
N ASP A 358 2.40 -9.41 -19.51
CA ASP A 358 3.48 -9.50 -20.49
C ASP A 358 2.93 -9.62 -21.92
N GLU A 359 1.84 -10.37 -22.13
CA GLU A 359 1.14 -10.42 -23.42
C GLU A 359 0.53 -9.06 -23.78
N CYS A 360 -0.08 -8.39 -22.81
CA CYS A 360 -0.62 -7.05 -23.02
C CYS A 360 0.46 -6.06 -23.46
N ILE A 361 1.60 -6.02 -22.79
CA ILE A 361 2.74 -5.14 -23.13
C ILE A 361 3.22 -5.39 -24.58
N ALA A 362 3.28 -6.66 -24.98
CA ALA A 362 3.75 -7.02 -26.30
C ALA A 362 2.77 -6.66 -27.44
N ARG A 363 1.46 -6.60 -27.14
CA ARG A 363 0.41 -6.55 -28.18
C ARG A 363 -0.56 -5.38 -28.06
N ILE A 364 -0.54 -4.59 -26.97
CA ILE A 364 -1.45 -3.45 -26.79
C ILE A 364 -1.33 -2.48 -27.96
N GLY A 365 -2.46 -2.25 -28.63
CA GLY A 365 -2.50 -1.46 -29.83
C GLY A 365 -2.34 0.04 -29.57
N ARG A 366 -1.72 0.78 -30.52
CA ARG A 366 -1.65 2.25 -30.47
C ARG A 366 -3.01 2.91 -30.24
N ARG A 367 -4.09 2.31 -30.79
CA ARG A 367 -5.46 2.82 -30.67
C ARG A 367 -5.96 2.85 -29.24
N ALA A 368 -5.46 1.96 -28.36
CA ALA A 368 -5.86 1.90 -26.95
C ALA A 368 -5.18 2.97 -26.10
N VAL A 369 -4.07 3.57 -26.56
CA VAL A 369 -3.23 4.46 -25.76
C VAL A 369 -3.04 5.85 -26.36
N ALA A 370 -2.87 5.98 -27.67
CA ALA A 370 -2.46 7.25 -28.31
C ALA A 370 -3.48 8.38 -28.10
N GLY A 371 -3.03 9.51 -27.55
CA GLY A 371 -3.84 10.70 -27.29
C GLY A 371 -4.95 10.50 -26.25
N ARG A 372 -4.87 9.46 -25.41
CA ARG A 372 -5.92 9.08 -24.47
C ARG A 372 -5.53 9.30 -23.00
N ALA A 373 -6.52 9.39 -22.14
CA ALA A 373 -6.32 9.19 -20.70
C ALA A 373 -6.44 7.68 -20.42
N VAL A 374 -5.37 7.09 -19.88
CA VAL A 374 -5.25 5.64 -19.68
C VAL A 374 -5.15 5.36 -18.18
N LEU A 375 -6.17 4.72 -17.62
CA LEU A 375 -6.17 4.27 -16.23
C LEU A 375 -5.67 2.83 -16.16
N LEU A 376 -4.63 2.60 -15.37
CA LEU A 376 -4.14 1.27 -15.01
C LEU A 376 -4.68 0.87 -13.65
N LYS A 377 -5.52 -0.15 -13.60
CA LYS A 377 -6.14 -0.65 -12.38
C LYS A 377 -6.01 -2.18 -12.32
N GLY A 378 -5.10 -2.70 -11.52
CA GLY A 378 -4.80 -4.12 -11.49
C GLY A 378 -4.56 -4.67 -10.10
N ALA A 379 -4.92 -5.96 -9.91
CA ALA A 379 -4.56 -6.69 -8.71
C ALA A 379 -3.04 -6.97 -8.70
N ARG A 380 -2.47 -7.02 -7.51
CA ARG A 380 -1.01 -7.13 -7.29
C ARG A 380 -0.36 -8.31 -8.01
N GLU A 381 -1.07 -9.43 -8.15
CA GLU A 381 -0.60 -10.64 -8.85
C GLU A 381 -0.34 -10.42 -10.35
N TYR A 382 -1.04 -9.44 -10.96
CA TYR A 382 -0.88 -9.10 -12.38
C TYR A 382 0.32 -8.18 -12.68
N ARG A 383 1.03 -7.68 -11.65
CA ARG A 383 2.29 -6.91 -11.79
C ARG A 383 2.18 -5.73 -12.77
N PHE A 384 1.14 -4.92 -12.60
CA PHE A 384 0.88 -3.76 -13.48
C PHE A 384 1.98 -2.69 -13.43
N GLU A 385 2.90 -2.75 -12.46
CA GLU A 385 4.10 -1.92 -12.46
C GLU A 385 4.93 -2.08 -13.74
N LYS A 386 4.97 -3.30 -14.32
CA LYS A 386 5.62 -3.53 -15.61
C LYS A 386 4.93 -2.78 -16.75
N LEU A 387 3.59 -2.81 -16.76
CA LEU A 387 2.78 -2.12 -17.76
C LEU A 387 2.89 -0.61 -17.61
N ALA A 388 2.83 -0.09 -16.38
CA ALA A 388 3.04 1.32 -16.08
C ALA A 388 4.40 1.80 -16.58
N HIS A 389 5.46 1.03 -16.34
CA HIS A 389 6.80 1.34 -16.84
C HIS A 389 6.89 1.31 -18.37
N ALA A 390 6.22 0.35 -19.02
CA ALA A 390 6.23 0.22 -20.48
C ALA A 390 5.46 1.34 -21.18
N LEU A 391 4.39 1.84 -20.55
CA LEU A 391 3.53 2.90 -21.11
C LEU A 391 3.95 4.31 -20.68
N ALA A 392 4.78 4.48 -19.65
CA ALA A 392 5.28 5.77 -19.24
C ALA A 392 6.25 6.35 -20.30
N ARG A 393 6.15 7.66 -20.53
CA ARG A 393 7.13 8.37 -21.34
C ARG A 393 8.47 8.34 -20.62
N LYS A 394 9.50 7.81 -21.26
CA LYS A 394 10.85 7.83 -20.70
C LYS A 394 11.32 9.28 -20.63
N SER A 395 11.42 9.83 -19.44
CA SER A 395 12.22 11.04 -19.23
C SER A 395 13.68 10.63 -19.39
N HIS A 396 14.37 11.24 -20.33
CA HIS A 396 15.83 11.09 -20.45
C HIS A 396 16.46 11.79 -19.25
N THR A 397 16.67 11.08 -18.16
CA THR A 397 17.59 11.50 -17.12
C THR A 397 18.98 11.06 -17.58
N THR A 398 19.79 12.02 -17.98
CA THR A 398 21.21 11.76 -18.18
C THR A 398 21.83 11.63 -16.80
N VAL A 399 22.13 10.41 -16.37
CA VAL A 399 22.88 10.15 -15.15
C VAL A 399 24.37 10.14 -15.52
N LEU A 400 25.12 11.08 -14.96
CA LEU A 400 26.57 11.04 -15.00
C LEU A 400 27.06 10.21 -13.82
N GLU A 401 27.44 8.97 -14.07
CA GLU A 401 28.14 8.16 -13.07
C GLU A 401 29.65 8.48 -13.14
N VAL A 402 30.17 8.98 -12.02
CA VAL A 402 31.61 9.23 -11.86
C VAL A 402 32.14 8.19 -10.89
N ASP A 403 32.88 7.22 -11.41
CA ASP A 403 33.60 6.25 -10.59
C ASP A 403 34.92 6.91 -10.10
N LEU A 404 34.91 7.33 -8.83
CA LEU A 404 36.06 8.00 -8.23
C LEU A 404 37.25 7.06 -8.07
N ASP A 405 37.06 5.77 -7.85
CA ASP A 405 38.14 4.80 -7.71
C ASP A 405 38.79 4.53 -9.05
N ALA A 406 38.03 4.45 -10.12
CA ALA A 406 38.57 4.38 -11.48
C ALA A 406 39.33 5.65 -11.87
N MET A 407 38.86 6.84 -11.48
CA MET A 407 39.57 8.10 -11.65
C MET A 407 40.88 8.14 -10.89
N ILE A 408 40.91 7.71 -9.64
CA ILE A 408 42.14 7.64 -8.84
C ILE A 408 43.11 6.62 -9.42
N HIS A 409 42.62 5.46 -9.86
CA HIS A 409 43.44 4.45 -10.54
C HIS A 409 44.10 5.02 -11.79
N ASN A 410 43.35 5.68 -12.65
CA ASN A 410 43.85 6.32 -13.88
C ASN A 410 44.87 7.44 -13.55
N LEU A 411 44.55 8.28 -12.55
CA LEU A 411 45.48 9.35 -12.13
C LEU A 411 46.84 8.79 -11.64
N ASN A 412 46.77 7.69 -10.87
CA ASN A 412 48.01 7.05 -10.37
C ASN A 412 48.80 6.38 -11.49
N TYR A 413 48.11 5.83 -12.52
CA TYR A 413 48.76 5.27 -13.69
C TYR A 413 49.54 6.34 -14.49
N PHE A 414 49.00 7.56 -14.63
CA PHE A 414 49.67 8.66 -15.33
C PHE A 414 50.74 9.37 -14.48
N ARG A 415 50.79 9.12 -13.16
CA ARG A 415 51.81 9.67 -12.26
C ARG A 415 53.02 8.74 -12.07
N ALA A 416 52.94 7.46 -12.46
CA ALA A 416 53.99 6.47 -12.46
C ALA A 416 54.81 6.53 -13.76
#